data_d9401a54048eb2c57b00fb669620af16
#
_entry.id   d9401a54048eb2c57b00fb669620af16
#
_cell.length_a   1.000
_cell.length_b   1.000
_cell.length_c   1.000
_cell.angle_alpha   90.00
_cell.angle_beta   90.00
_cell.angle_gamma   90.00
#
_symmetry.space_group_name_H-M   'P 1'
#
loop_
_entity.id
_entity.type
_entity.pdbx_description
1 polymer ?
#
loop_
_entity_poly.entity_id
_entity_poly.type
_entity_poly.pdbx_seq_one_letter_code
_entity_poly.pdbx_strand_id
1 'polypeptide(L)'
;HLVSFISRLSTAGLAIGVALLILVLSIMSGFEKELRENILGVMPQAMVYHRQAIEDPQALVAELKRHPRVLGATPFVQLQGLLSQQRRVAPVNIFGIDTALEHTTSKLPEFLPDGTLAKLSGDSSAIVIGRGVAEKLGVDTQDSLSLILPSDGNAAPKVKVLKVIAILDTHTDIDNALAL
;
A
#
# COMPACT_ATOMS: atom_id res chain seq x y z
N HIS A 1 52.09 18.83 -33.08
CA HIS A 1 51.52 19.23 -31.76
C HIS A 1 50.04 19.60 -31.84
N LEU A 2 49.57 20.30 -32.90
CA LEU A 2 48.17 20.71 -33.01
C LEU A 2 47.19 19.51 -33.17
N VAL A 3 47.55 18.53 -33.99
CA VAL A 3 46.76 17.32 -34.25
C VAL A 3 46.60 16.50 -32.96
N SER A 4 47.66 16.35 -32.15
CA SER A 4 47.60 15.65 -30.88
C SER A 4 46.71 16.37 -29.86
N PHE A 5 46.67 17.70 -29.87
CA PHE A 5 45.80 18.49 -28.99
C PHE A 5 44.33 18.31 -29.37
N ILE A 6 44.02 18.41 -30.68
CA ILE A 6 42.62 18.21 -31.16
C ILE A 6 42.15 16.78 -30.87
N SER A 7 43.00 15.76 -31.08
CA SER A 7 42.67 14.37 -30.77
C SER A 7 42.33 14.16 -29.28
N ARG A 8 43.17 14.71 -28.38
CA ARG A 8 42.92 14.62 -26.94
C ARG A 8 41.63 15.33 -26.54
N LEU A 9 41.34 16.50 -27.09
CA LEU A 9 40.14 17.25 -26.80
C LEU A 9 38.87 16.48 -27.26
N SER A 10 38.93 15.89 -28.46
CA SER A 10 37.86 15.08 -29.01
C SER A 10 37.62 13.82 -28.17
N THR A 11 38.68 13.12 -27.75
CA THR A 11 38.57 11.94 -26.88
C THR A 11 38.02 12.32 -25.53
N ALA A 12 38.43 13.43 -24.94
CA ALA A 12 37.88 13.91 -23.67
C ALA A 12 36.40 14.26 -23.79
N GLY A 13 35.99 14.94 -24.87
CA GLY A 13 34.58 15.24 -25.13
C GLY A 13 33.71 13.98 -25.26
N LEU A 14 34.21 12.98 -25.99
CA LEU A 14 33.53 11.69 -26.12
C LEU A 14 33.44 10.98 -24.78
N ALA A 15 34.51 10.96 -24.00
CA ALA A 15 34.52 10.32 -22.67
C ALA A 15 33.50 10.96 -21.71
N ILE A 16 33.44 12.31 -21.70
CA ILE A 16 32.46 13.05 -20.90
C ILE A 16 31.03 12.75 -21.36
N GLY A 17 30.79 12.72 -22.68
CA GLY A 17 29.48 12.39 -23.23
C GLY A 17 29.00 11.00 -22.84
N VAL A 18 29.88 10.00 -22.93
CA VAL A 18 29.57 8.62 -22.50
C VAL A 18 29.36 8.55 -20.98
N ALA A 19 30.18 9.24 -20.18
CA ALA A 19 30.04 9.27 -18.74
C ALA A 19 28.69 9.87 -18.30
N LEU A 20 28.27 10.98 -18.93
CA LEU A 20 26.97 11.60 -18.68
C LEU A 20 25.81 10.65 -19.05
N LEU A 21 25.93 9.95 -20.17
CA LEU A 21 24.91 9.00 -20.60
C LEU A 21 24.76 7.84 -19.61
N ILE A 22 25.87 7.28 -19.14
CA ILE A 22 25.87 6.22 -18.12
C ILE A 22 25.25 6.74 -16.82
N LEU A 23 25.58 7.96 -16.42
CA LEU A 23 25.06 8.58 -15.20
C LEU A 23 23.53 8.74 -15.26
N VAL A 24 23.01 9.26 -16.38
CA VAL A 24 21.56 9.42 -16.57
C VAL A 24 20.85 8.08 -16.56
N LEU A 25 21.38 7.07 -17.27
CA LEU A 25 20.80 5.71 -17.27
C LEU A 25 20.84 5.08 -15.89
N SER A 26 21.91 5.28 -15.12
CA SER A 26 22.03 4.76 -13.75
C SER A 26 21.01 5.38 -12.82
N ILE A 27 20.80 6.69 -12.89
CA ILE A 27 19.77 7.38 -12.09
C ILE A 27 18.39 6.89 -12.47
N MET A 28 18.10 6.77 -13.78
CA MET A 28 16.78 6.30 -14.25
C MET A 28 16.49 4.87 -13.81
N SER A 29 17.47 3.98 -13.89
CA SER A 29 17.34 2.58 -13.43
C SER A 29 17.16 2.50 -11.91
N GLY A 30 17.86 3.34 -11.15
CA GLY A 30 17.70 3.44 -9.70
C GLY A 30 16.30 3.90 -9.30
N PHE A 31 15.79 4.93 -9.99
CA PHE A 31 14.45 5.46 -9.76
C PHE A 31 13.36 4.45 -10.12
N GLU A 32 13.49 3.73 -11.25
CA GLU A 32 12.56 2.68 -11.64
C GLU A 32 12.48 1.57 -10.58
N LYS A 33 13.63 1.15 -10.06
CA LYS A 33 13.70 0.13 -9.01
C LYS A 33 13.02 0.61 -7.73
N GLU A 34 13.31 1.82 -7.28
CA GLU A 34 12.74 2.43 -6.08
C GLU A 34 11.22 2.55 -6.18
N LEU A 35 10.71 3.06 -7.31
CA LEU A 35 9.27 3.13 -7.56
C LEU A 35 8.61 1.75 -7.53
N ARG A 36 9.24 0.77 -8.16
CA ARG A 36 8.70 -0.60 -8.21
C ARG A 36 8.65 -1.23 -6.83
N GLU A 37 9.68 -1.07 -6.01
CA GLU A 37 9.75 -1.66 -4.67
C GLU A 37 8.77 -1.00 -3.71
N ASN A 38 8.60 0.31 -3.76
CA ASN A 38 7.72 1.05 -2.84
C ASN A 38 6.25 0.94 -3.22
N ILE A 39 5.89 1.01 -4.52
CA ILE A 39 4.49 0.95 -4.93
C ILE A 39 3.96 -0.49 -4.96
N LEU A 40 4.72 -1.42 -5.55
CA LEU A 40 4.28 -2.81 -5.68
C LEU A 40 4.47 -3.64 -4.41
N GLY A 41 5.18 -3.12 -3.41
CA GLY A 41 5.38 -3.81 -2.14
C GLY A 41 4.12 -3.86 -1.26
N VAL A 42 3.28 -2.84 -1.33
CA VAL A 42 2.06 -2.72 -0.50
C VAL A 42 0.81 -3.15 -1.26
N MET A 43 0.77 -2.94 -2.59
CA MET A 43 -0.37 -3.32 -3.40
C MET A 43 -0.19 -4.71 -4.05
N PRO A 44 -1.25 -5.52 -4.09
CA PRO A 44 -1.20 -6.81 -4.77
C PRO A 44 -0.97 -6.60 -6.27
N GLN A 45 -0.11 -7.43 -6.87
CA GLN A 45 0.22 -7.38 -8.29
C GLN A 45 -0.95 -7.84 -9.19
N ALA A 46 -1.83 -8.67 -8.65
CA ALA A 46 -3.04 -9.12 -9.31
C ALA A 46 -4.15 -9.32 -8.30
N MET A 47 -5.37 -8.99 -8.68
CA MET A 47 -6.56 -9.20 -7.86
C MET A 47 -7.56 -10.04 -8.65
N VAL A 48 -8.13 -11.04 -8.01
CA VAL A 48 -9.19 -11.87 -8.56
C VAL A 48 -10.51 -11.45 -7.93
N TYR A 49 -11.43 -10.96 -8.76
CA TYR A 49 -12.75 -10.54 -8.33
C TYR A 49 -13.82 -11.50 -8.85
N HIS A 50 -14.82 -11.77 -8.02
CA HIS A 50 -16.03 -12.46 -8.42
C HIS A 50 -17.24 -11.55 -8.21
N ARG A 51 -18.27 -11.68 -9.06
CA ARG A 51 -19.50 -10.87 -8.94
C ARG A 51 -20.31 -11.15 -7.68
N GLN A 52 -20.22 -12.35 -7.17
CA GLN A 52 -20.81 -12.78 -5.91
C GLN A 52 -19.70 -13.04 -4.90
N ALA A 53 -20.03 -13.13 -3.62
CA ALA A 53 -19.05 -13.51 -2.63
C ALA A 53 -18.41 -14.86 -2.99
N ILE A 54 -17.09 -14.96 -2.81
CA ILE A 54 -16.38 -16.22 -3.05
C ILE A 54 -16.77 -17.16 -1.90
N GLU A 55 -17.42 -18.27 -2.21
CA GLU A 55 -17.95 -19.20 -1.21
C GLU A 55 -16.84 -19.88 -0.40
N ASP A 56 -15.74 -20.27 -1.07
CA ASP A 56 -14.56 -20.85 -0.42
C ASP A 56 -13.28 -20.13 -0.86
N PRO A 57 -12.92 -19.03 -0.18
CA PRO A 57 -11.70 -18.29 -0.49
C PRO A 57 -10.44 -19.10 -0.19
N GLN A 58 -10.48 -20.04 0.75
CA GLN A 58 -9.32 -20.86 1.12
C GLN A 58 -8.98 -21.88 0.03
N ALA A 59 -9.98 -22.53 -0.55
CA ALA A 59 -9.78 -23.44 -1.68
C ALA A 59 -9.22 -22.69 -2.89
N LEU A 60 -9.73 -21.50 -3.20
CA LEU A 60 -9.21 -20.67 -4.29
C LEU A 60 -7.76 -20.25 -4.05
N VAL A 61 -7.41 -19.83 -2.84
CA VAL A 61 -6.02 -19.50 -2.47
C VAL A 61 -5.11 -20.71 -2.66
N ALA A 62 -5.55 -21.92 -2.24
CA ALA A 62 -4.78 -23.14 -2.39
C ALA A 62 -4.57 -23.52 -3.87
N GLU A 63 -5.57 -23.27 -4.71
CA GLU A 63 -5.48 -23.50 -6.16
C GLU A 63 -4.51 -22.51 -6.82
N LEU A 64 -4.62 -21.22 -6.50
CA LEU A 64 -3.73 -20.17 -7.03
C LEU A 64 -2.27 -20.42 -6.65
N LYS A 65 -1.99 -20.87 -5.43
CA LYS A 65 -0.64 -21.19 -4.95
C LYS A 65 0.00 -22.41 -5.67
N ARG A 66 -0.78 -23.23 -6.37
CA ARG A 66 -0.22 -24.32 -7.20
C ARG A 66 0.47 -23.82 -8.46
N HIS A 67 0.17 -22.60 -8.88
CA HIS A 67 0.78 -22.04 -10.09
C HIS A 67 2.22 -21.55 -9.78
N PRO A 68 3.25 -22.00 -10.55
CA PRO A 68 4.66 -21.76 -10.21
C PRO A 68 5.07 -20.26 -10.23
N ARG A 69 4.28 -19.39 -10.83
CA ARG A 69 4.53 -17.94 -10.84
C ARG A 69 3.80 -17.16 -9.74
N VAL A 70 3.01 -17.84 -8.91
CA VAL A 70 2.31 -17.23 -7.78
C VAL A 70 3.15 -17.42 -6.53
N LEU A 71 3.72 -16.34 -6.01
CA LEU A 71 4.56 -16.36 -4.81
C LEU A 71 3.72 -16.40 -3.54
N GLY A 72 2.56 -15.75 -3.55
CA GLY A 72 1.63 -15.71 -2.43
C GLY A 72 0.24 -15.36 -2.91
N ALA A 73 -0.76 -15.75 -2.15
CA ALA A 73 -2.14 -15.36 -2.36
C ALA A 73 -2.83 -15.29 -1.00
N THR A 74 -3.62 -14.24 -0.79
CA THR A 74 -4.39 -14.00 0.43
C THR A 74 -5.78 -13.50 0.07
N PRO A 75 -6.83 -13.92 0.80
CA PRO A 75 -8.14 -13.32 0.63
C PRO A 75 -8.16 -11.94 1.25
N PHE A 76 -8.92 -11.03 0.67
CA PHE A 76 -9.18 -9.71 1.23
C PHE A 76 -10.63 -9.29 1.02
N VAL A 77 -11.09 -8.38 1.83
CA VAL A 77 -12.41 -7.75 1.69
C VAL A 77 -12.17 -6.26 1.46
N GLN A 78 -12.76 -5.72 0.41
CA GLN A 78 -12.69 -4.29 0.13
C GLN A 78 -14.06 -3.65 0.33
N LEU A 79 -14.11 -2.62 1.17
CA LEU A 79 -15.30 -1.83 1.46
C LEU A 79 -14.99 -0.35 1.29
N GLN A 80 -16.00 0.41 0.90
CA GLN A 80 -15.92 1.87 0.94
C GLN A 80 -16.73 2.39 2.11
N GLY A 81 -16.19 3.35 2.83
CA GLY A 81 -16.83 3.92 3.98
C GLY A 81 -16.37 5.35 4.27
N LEU A 82 -16.95 5.92 5.30
CA LEU A 82 -16.57 7.23 5.81
C LEU A 82 -16.05 7.06 7.25
N LEU A 83 -14.86 7.57 7.51
CA LEU A 83 -14.38 7.74 8.88
C LEU A 83 -14.73 9.13 9.36
N SER A 84 -15.24 9.21 10.56
CA SER A 84 -15.68 10.47 11.18
C SER A 84 -15.08 10.64 12.56
N GLN A 85 -14.55 11.82 12.82
CA GLN A 85 -14.09 12.24 14.13
C GLN A 85 -14.57 13.68 14.39
N GLN A 86 -15.40 13.83 15.42
CA GLN A 86 -16.06 15.10 15.77
C GLN A 86 -16.82 15.71 14.56
N ARG A 87 -16.28 16.77 13.93
CA ARG A 87 -16.86 17.45 12.77
C ARG A 87 -16.12 17.18 11.45
N ARG A 88 -15.09 16.33 11.48
CA ARG A 88 -14.29 15.99 10.31
C ARG A 88 -14.71 14.64 9.77
N VAL A 89 -14.72 14.50 8.46
CA VAL A 89 -15.08 13.27 7.76
C VAL A 89 -14.08 13.04 6.65
N ALA A 90 -13.64 11.80 6.49
CA ALA A 90 -12.77 11.37 5.41
C ALA A 90 -13.31 10.12 4.73
N PRO A 91 -13.46 10.11 3.40
CA PRO A 91 -13.77 8.90 2.67
C PRO A 91 -12.56 7.96 2.69
N VAL A 92 -12.81 6.66 2.89
CA VAL A 92 -11.76 5.67 2.94
C VAL A 92 -12.14 4.40 2.19
N ASN A 93 -11.13 3.76 1.62
CA ASN A 93 -11.18 2.38 1.17
C ASN A 93 -10.64 1.49 2.29
N ILE A 94 -11.50 0.62 2.79
CA ILE A 94 -11.17 -0.27 3.91
C ILE A 94 -10.82 -1.63 3.32
N PHE A 95 -9.66 -2.14 3.69
CA PHE A 95 -9.21 -3.47 3.32
C PHE A 95 -9.19 -4.35 4.56
N GLY A 96 -10.10 -5.32 4.62
CA GLY A 96 -10.03 -6.40 5.59
C GLY A 96 -9.03 -7.43 5.11
N ILE A 97 -7.96 -7.62 5.86
CA ILE A 97 -6.83 -8.49 5.52
C ILE A 97 -6.76 -9.70 6.45
N ASP A 98 -6.19 -10.81 5.97
CA ASP A 98 -5.81 -11.93 6.82
C ASP A 98 -4.39 -11.68 7.36
N THR A 99 -4.32 -11.22 8.61
CA THR A 99 -3.06 -10.83 9.25
C THR A 99 -2.04 -11.98 9.37
N ALA A 100 -2.49 -13.24 9.35
CA ALA A 100 -1.62 -14.41 9.42
C ALA A 100 -0.88 -14.64 8.09
N LEU A 101 -1.54 -14.34 6.97
CA LEU A 101 -0.98 -14.53 5.63
C LEU A 101 -0.22 -13.29 5.12
N GLU A 102 -0.46 -12.13 5.69
CA GLU A 102 0.08 -10.86 5.23
C GLU A 102 1.61 -10.81 5.24
N HIS A 103 2.24 -11.43 6.24
CA HIS A 103 3.70 -11.53 6.33
C HIS A 103 4.37 -12.23 5.13
N THR A 104 3.62 -13.06 4.40
CA THR A 104 4.15 -13.83 3.27
C THR A 104 3.74 -13.27 1.92
N THR A 105 2.80 -12.32 1.88
CA THR A 105 2.17 -11.86 0.65
C THR A 105 2.42 -10.40 0.34
N SER A 106 2.70 -9.57 1.34
CA SER A 106 2.94 -8.15 1.16
C SER A 106 4.08 -7.62 2.04
N LYS A 107 4.54 -6.42 1.71
CA LYS A 107 5.49 -5.65 2.53
C LYS A 107 4.78 -4.76 3.57
N LEU A 108 3.48 -4.86 3.71
CA LEU A 108 2.71 -4.09 4.68
C LEU A 108 3.30 -4.12 6.09
N PRO A 109 3.78 -5.28 6.60
CA PRO A 109 4.41 -5.33 7.92
C PRO A 109 5.63 -4.41 8.09
N GLU A 110 6.37 -4.13 7.01
CA GLU A 110 7.56 -3.26 7.04
C GLU A 110 7.21 -1.78 7.28
N PHE A 111 5.98 -1.38 6.96
CA PHE A 111 5.47 -0.01 7.12
C PHE A 111 4.69 0.20 8.42
N LEU A 112 4.51 -0.85 9.22
CA LEU A 112 3.75 -0.81 10.45
C LEU A 112 4.67 -1.03 11.66
N PRO A 113 4.39 -0.39 12.81
CA PRO A 113 5.09 -0.68 14.06
C PRO A 113 4.96 -2.16 14.42
N ASP A 114 6.01 -2.71 15.03
CA ASP A 114 6.03 -4.11 15.46
C ASP A 114 4.81 -4.50 16.32
N GLY A 115 4.26 -5.66 16.02
CA GLY A 115 3.10 -6.18 16.72
C GLY A 115 1.74 -5.57 16.34
N THR A 116 1.69 -4.63 15.37
CA THR A 116 0.42 -4.01 14.93
C THR A 116 -0.53 -5.04 14.32
N LEU A 117 -0.03 -5.95 13.48
CA LEU A 117 -0.86 -7.00 12.88
C LEU A 117 -1.46 -7.95 13.92
N ALA A 118 -0.71 -8.28 14.96
CA ALA A 118 -1.22 -9.11 16.06
C ALA A 118 -2.33 -8.40 16.85
N LYS A 119 -2.20 -7.09 17.08
CA LYS A 119 -3.25 -6.27 17.70
C LYS A 119 -4.47 -6.15 16.81
N LEU A 120 -4.28 -6.00 15.49
CA LEU A 120 -5.39 -5.93 14.53
C LEU A 120 -6.20 -7.24 14.49
N SER A 121 -5.54 -8.40 14.60
CA SER A 121 -6.23 -9.70 14.63
C SER A 121 -6.94 -9.98 15.96
N GLY A 122 -6.44 -9.42 17.05
CA GLY A 122 -6.95 -9.65 18.41
C GLY A 122 -8.11 -8.75 18.81
N ASP A 123 -8.31 -7.62 18.15
CA ASP A 123 -9.35 -6.64 18.52
C ASP A 123 -10.18 -6.24 17.30
N SER A 124 -11.43 -6.64 17.29
CA SER A 124 -12.38 -6.31 16.22
C SER A 124 -12.73 -4.82 16.13
N SER A 125 -12.34 -4.01 17.11
CA SER A 125 -12.49 -2.55 17.11
C SER A 125 -11.21 -1.80 16.69
N ALA A 126 -10.14 -2.53 16.44
CA ALA A 126 -8.88 -1.94 15.98
C ALA A 126 -8.95 -1.53 14.50
N ILE A 127 -8.30 -0.41 14.17
CA ILE A 127 -8.14 0.05 12.80
C ILE A 127 -6.75 0.65 12.62
N VAL A 128 -6.17 0.42 11.46
CA VAL A 128 -5.00 1.14 10.97
C VAL A 128 -5.44 2.09 9.88
N ILE A 129 -5.00 3.33 9.92
CA ILE A 129 -5.34 4.34 8.93
C ILE A 129 -4.09 4.92 8.30
N GLY A 130 -4.20 5.34 7.04
CA GLY A 130 -3.11 6.04 6.36
C GLY A 130 -2.87 7.43 6.96
N ARG A 131 -1.62 7.92 6.85
CA ARG A 131 -1.21 9.23 7.38
C ARG A 131 -2.09 10.37 6.86
N GLY A 132 -2.41 10.40 5.57
CA GLY A 132 -3.25 11.44 5.00
C GLY A 132 -4.69 11.43 5.52
N VAL A 133 -5.22 10.26 5.89
CA VAL A 133 -6.52 10.14 6.58
C VAL A 133 -6.42 10.68 8.01
N ALA A 134 -5.36 10.32 8.74
CA ALA A 134 -5.13 10.80 10.10
C ALA A 134 -5.03 12.33 10.15
N GLU A 135 -4.30 12.95 9.24
CA GLU A 135 -4.17 14.40 9.12
C GLU A 135 -5.51 15.11 8.79
N LYS A 136 -6.28 14.54 7.84
CA LYS A 136 -7.61 15.07 7.50
C LYS A 136 -8.57 15.05 8.67
N LEU A 137 -8.57 13.99 9.46
CA LEU A 137 -9.42 13.81 10.62
C LEU A 137 -8.87 14.53 11.86
N GLY A 138 -7.56 14.77 11.92
CA GLY A 138 -6.85 15.32 13.07
C GLY A 138 -6.84 14.34 14.23
N VAL A 139 -6.59 13.07 13.94
CA VAL A 139 -6.51 11.98 14.92
C VAL A 139 -5.11 11.44 15.00
N ASP A 140 -4.80 10.87 16.17
CA ASP A 140 -3.54 10.19 16.44
C ASP A 140 -3.79 8.75 16.91
N THR A 141 -2.72 8.01 17.13
CA THR A 141 -2.80 6.66 17.70
C THR A 141 -3.52 6.69 19.06
N GLN A 142 -4.33 5.67 19.31
CA GLN A 142 -5.22 5.50 20.49
C GLN A 142 -6.52 6.32 20.45
N ASP A 143 -6.70 7.23 19.50
CA ASP A 143 -7.96 7.94 19.32
C ASP A 143 -9.07 7.01 18.83
N SER A 144 -10.32 7.36 19.18
CA SER A 144 -11.50 6.65 18.70
C SER A 144 -12.17 7.44 17.59
N LEU A 145 -12.60 6.75 16.55
CA LEU A 145 -13.32 7.31 15.41
C LEU A 145 -14.54 6.44 15.06
N SER A 146 -15.47 7.03 14.35
CA SER A 146 -16.66 6.32 13.88
C SER A 146 -16.51 5.94 12.41
N LEU A 147 -16.64 4.66 12.12
CA LEU A 147 -16.76 4.15 10.76
C LEU A 147 -18.23 4.09 10.38
N ILE A 148 -18.58 4.73 9.29
CA ILE A 148 -19.91 4.75 8.70
C ILE A 148 -19.85 3.96 7.40
N LEU A 149 -20.52 2.82 7.35
CA LEU A 149 -20.63 2.00 6.15
C LEU A 149 -21.99 2.28 5.48
N PRO A 150 -22.00 2.56 4.18
CA PRO A 150 -23.24 2.66 3.43
C PRO A 150 -23.99 1.32 3.50
N SER A 151 -25.29 1.39 3.53
CA SER A 151 -26.15 0.21 3.50
C SER A 151 -26.89 0.15 2.16
N ASP A 152 -27.04 -1.04 1.63
CA ASP A 152 -27.80 -1.22 0.38
C ASP A 152 -29.29 -0.97 0.62
N GLY A 153 -29.91 -0.15 -0.24
CA GLY A 153 -31.32 0.15 -0.20
C GLY A 153 -31.76 1.07 0.93
N ASN A 154 -32.93 0.77 1.56
CA ASN A 154 -33.58 1.60 2.58
C ASN A 154 -33.08 1.35 4.01
N ALA A 155 -32.06 0.56 4.22
CA ALA A 155 -31.53 0.30 5.56
C ALA A 155 -30.67 1.47 6.07
N ALA A 156 -30.71 1.72 7.38
CA ALA A 156 -29.86 2.74 7.99
C ALA A 156 -28.36 2.40 7.84
N PRO A 157 -27.48 3.40 7.66
CA PRO A 157 -26.04 3.16 7.63
C PRO A 157 -25.57 2.46 8.90
N LYS A 158 -24.63 1.53 8.74
CA LYS A 158 -24.01 0.87 9.91
C LYS A 158 -22.89 1.77 10.43
N VAL A 159 -22.97 2.08 11.72
CA VAL A 159 -21.93 2.86 12.40
C VAL A 159 -21.22 1.96 13.40
N LYS A 160 -19.89 1.93 13.34
CA LYS A 160 -19.03 1.20 14.27
C LYS A 160 -17.97 2.14 14.84
N VAL A 161 -17.79 2.14 16.14
CA VAL A 161 -16.68 2.87 16.77
C VAL A 161 -15.44 1.99 16.71
N LEU A 162 -14.35 2.58 16.21
CA LEU A 162 -13.06 1.94 16.03
C LEU A 162 -11.98 2.74 16.75
N LYS A 163 -10.91 2.06 17.14
CA LYS A 163 -9.76 2.64 17.81
C LYS A 163 -8.54 2.58 16.88
N VAL A 164 -7.91 3.72 16.66
CA VAL A 164 -6.69 3.81 15.85
C VAL A 164 -5.52 3.18 16.60
N ILE A 165 -5.03 2.05 16.12
CA ILE A 165 -3.90 1.35 16.76
C ILE A 165 -2.55 1.69 16.13
N ALA A 166 -2.54 2.10 14.87
CA ALA A 166 -1.34 2.56 14.15
C ALA A 166 -1.72 3.47 12.97
N ILE A 167 -0.76 4.27 12.55
CA ILE A 167 -0.85 5.11 11.35
C ILE A 167 0.16 4.56 10.34
N LEU A 168 -0.33 4.21 9.17
CA LEU A 168 0.47 3.72 8.05
C LEU A 168 1.02 4.90 7.25
N ASP A 169 2.30 4.86 6.96
CA ASP A 169 2.97 5.86 6.13
C ASP A 169 3.79 5.16 5.03
N THR A 170 3.21 5.08 3.87
CA THR A 170 3.87 4.52 2.67
C THR A 170 4.55 5.59 1.83
N HIS A 171 4.42 6.87 2.22
CA HIS A 171 4.88 8.04 1.45
C HIS A 171 4.26 8.10 0.04
N THR A 172 3.05 7.56 -0.13
CA THR A 172 2.31 7.56 -1.38
C THR A 172 0.91 8.15 -1.21
N ASP A 173 0.25 8.48 -2.32
CA ASP A 173 -1.13 9.01 -2.30
C ASP A 173 -2.17 8.01 -1.76
N ILE A 174 -1.82 6.74 -1.64
CA ILE A 174 -2.66 5.69 -1.07
C ILE A 174 -3.02 6.01 0.38
N ASP A 175 -2.09 6.60 1.13
CA ASP A 175 -2.27 6.99 2.53
C ASP A 175 -3.42 8.00 2.75
N ASN A 176 -3.86 8.66 1.67
CA ASN A 176 -4.95 9.64 1.70
C ASN A 176 -6.34 9.03 1.79
N ALA A 177 -6.48 7.73 1.56
CA ALA A 177 -7.77 7.04 1.54
C ALA A 177 -7.73 5.58 2.02
N LEU A 178 -6.60 5.11 2.57
CA LEU A 178 -6.43 3.73 3.03
C LEU A 178 -6.84 3.56 4.49
N ALA A 179 -7.54 2.44 4.79
CA ALA A 179 -7.76 1.91 6.13
C ALA A 179 -7.69 0.37 6.13
N LEU A 180 -7.24 -0.23 7.24
CA LEU A 180 -7.06 -1.67 7.44
C LEU A 180 -7.73 -2.12 8.71
#